data_7e5117178dff77d6550d907c201ee5f8
#
_entry.id   7e5117178dff77d6550d907c201ee5f8
#
_cell.length_a   1.000
_cell.length_b   1.000
_cell.length_c   1.000
_cell.angle_alpha   90.00
_cell.angle_beta   90.00
_cell.angle_gamma   90.00
#
_symmetry.space_group_name_H-M   'P 1'
#
loop_
_entity.id
_entity.type
_entity.pdbx_description
1 polymer ?
#
loop_
_entity_poly.entity_id
_entity_poly.type
_entity_poly.pdbx_seq_one_letter_code
_entity_poly.pdbx_strand_id
1 'polypeptide(L)'
;RKGMKKGSGTRSGLLWEVERLLNETKELPDILLMENVPEVIGTNNIKDFHLWQDFLVSKGYTNYVKIFNAKDYGVAQNRNRCFMVSLLGEYNYHFPEPIPLEKCIDDYCEDSVDESYYINTEKAQNMIKEAIEDGRIEVNKTDRGIELKTGEKYFGQGKGF
;
A
#
# COMPACT_ATOMS: atom_id res chain seq x y z
N ARG A 1 -2.84 16.79 -0.25
CA ARG A 1 -1.95 16.27 -1.32
C ARG A 1 -2.46 16.81 -2.65
N LYS A 2 -1.60 17.37 -3.49
CA LYS A 2 -1.95 17.74 -4.87
C LYS A 2 -2.16 16.44 -5.64
N GLY A 3 -3.33 16.28 -6.27
CA GLY A 3 -3.72 15.07 -7.00
C GLY A 3 -2.86 14.76 -8.23
N MET A 4 -3.25 13.74 -8.99
CA MET A 4 -2.58 13.26 -10.21
C MET A 4 -2.69 14.21 -11.41
N LYS A 5 -3.09 15.45 -11.20
CA LYS A 5 -3.39 16.40 -12.27
C LYS A 5 -2.24 16.54 -13.27
N LYS A 6 -2.54 16.36 -14.56
CA LYS A 6 -1.59 16.49 -15.67
C LYS A 6 -0.89 17.86 -15.60
N GLY A 7 0.45 17.87 -15.68
CA GLY A 7 1.23 19.11 -15.62
C GLY A 7 1.45 19.69 -14.23
N SER A 8 1.09 19.00 -13.16
CA SER A 8 1.20 19.52 -11.78
C SER A 8 2.63 19.59 -11.23
N GLY A 9 3.64 19.01 -11.91
CA GLY A 9 5.03 18.91 -11.43
C GLY A 9 5.21 18.13 -10.13
N THR A 10 4.21 17.36 -9.71
CA THR A 10 4.25 16.54 -8.48
C THR A 10 4.68 15.11 -8.79
N ARG A 11 5.11 14.36 -7.76
CA ARG A 11 5.39 12.91 -7.91
C ARG A 11 4.22 12.12 -8.49
N SER A 12 2.99 12.56 -8.21
CA SER A 12 1.77 11.96 -8.77
C SER A 12 1.60 12.27 -10.27
N GLY A 13 2.32 13.25 -10.80
CA GLY A 13 2.35 13.59 -12.22
C GLY A 13 3.25 12.69 -13.08
N LEU A 14 4.05 11.80 -12.44
CA LEU A 14 4.92 10.86 -13.16
C LEU A 14 4.16 9.86 -14.04
N LEU A 15 2.88 9.63 -13.76
CA LEU A 15 2.03 8.82 -14.65
C LEU A 15 1.99 9.37 -16.07
N TRP A 16 1.97 10.70 -16.20
CA TRP A 16 1.95 11.38 -17.52
C TRP A 16 3.31 11.35 -18.23
N GLU A 17 4.37 11.07 -17.48
CA GLU A 17 5.68 10.78 -18.07
C GLU A 17 5.70 9.40 -18.74
N VAL A 18 4.98 8.43 -18.18
CA VAL A 18 4.76 7.13 -18.85
C VAL A 18 3.96 7.33 -20.15
N GLU A 19 2.93 8.21 -20.14
CA GLU A 19 2.21 8.60 -21.36
C GLU A 19 3.17 9.12 -22.44
N ARG A 20 4.08 10.02 -22.06
CA ARG A 20 5.09 10.57 -22.99
C ARG A 20 5.97 9.46 -23.56
N LEU A 21 6.51 8.58 -22.71
CA LEU A 21 7.36 7.47 -23.12
C LEU A 21 6.64 6.51 -24.07
N LEU A 22 5.37 6.17 -23.80
CA LEU A 22 4.56 5.32 -24.68
C LEU A 22 4.21 5.99 -26.02
N ASN A 23 4.23 7.32 -26.07
CA ASN A 23 4.06 8.04 -27.34
C ASN A 23 5.36 8.09 -28.20
N GLU A 24 6.51 8.07 -27.53
CA GLU A 24 7.80 8.21 -28.19
C GLU A 24 8.45 6.87 -28.57
N THR A 25 8.02 5.77 -27.90
CA THR A 25 8.57 4.43 -28.20
C THR A 25 8.13 3.93 -29.59
N LYS A 26 9.02 3.22 -30.27
CA LYS A 26 8.74 2.57 -31.54
C LYS A 26 7.95 1.26 -31.38
N GLU A 27 8.18 0.58 -30.28
CA GLU A 27 7.54 -0.69 -29.94
C GLU A 27 6.89 -0.55 -28.57
N LEU A 28 5.60 -0.82 -28.50
CA LEU A 28 4.86 -0.80 -27.24
C LEU A 28 5.13 -2.08 -26.45
N PRO A 29 5.28 -2.01 -25.11
CA PRO A 29 5.35 -3.19 -24.27
C PRO A 29 4.07 -4.03 -24.38
N ASP A 30 4.17 -5.35 -24.44
CA ASP A 30 3.01 -6.24 -24.45
C ASP A 30 2.19 -6.14 -23.16
N ILE A 31 2.86 -5.89 -22.03
CA ILE A 31 2.24 -5.84 -20.70
C ILE A 31 2.71 -4.59 -19.95
N LEU A 32 1.77 -3.86 -19.40
CA LEU A 32 2.03 -2.81 -18.42
C LEU A 32 1.40 -3.21 -17.08
N LEU A 33 2.18 -3.11 -16.01
CA LEU A 33 1.71 -3.32 -14.65
C LEU A 33 1.86 -2.03 -13.86
N MET A 34 0.74 -1.51 -13.37
CA MET A 34 0.71 -0.38 -12.45
C MET A 34 0.33 -0.86 -11.06
N GLU A 35 1.11 -0.46 -10.05
CA GLU A 35 0.77 -0.55 -8.63
C GLU A 35 0.63 0.85 -8.04
N ASN A 36 -0.42 1.08 -7.28
CA ASN A 36 -0.64 2.36 -6.61
C ASN A 36 -1.49 2.18 -5.33
N VAL A 37 -1.62 3.25 -4.56
CA VAL A 37 -2.57 3.29 -3.44
C VAL A 37 -4.01 3.29 -3.96
N PRO A 38 -5.01 2.76 -3.21
CA PRO A 38 -6.41 2.72 -3.65
C PRO A 38 -6.98 4.08 -4.03
N GLU A 39 -6.46 5.15 -3.44
CA GLU A 39 -6.88 6.53 -3.72
C GLU A 39 -6.67 6.95 -5.18
N VAL A 40 -5.89 6.21 -5.97
CA VAL A 40 -5.72 6.47 -7.41
C VAL A 40 -7.05 6.39 -8.16
N ILE A 41 -7.93 5.46 -7.75
CA ILE A 41 -9.30 5.33 -8.27
C ILE A 41 -10.35 5.98 -7.36
N GLY A 42 -9.92 6.72 -6.34
CA GLY A 42 -10.81 7.47 -5.46
C GLY A 42 -11.41 8.71 -6.14
N THR A 43 -12.48 9.25 -5.56
CA THR A 43 -13.29 10.36 -6.11
C THR A 43 -12.48 11.57 -6.58
N ASN A 44 -11.37 11.87 -5.91
CA ASN A 44 -10.53 13.02 -6.25
C ASN A 44 -9.61 12.78 -7.45
N ASN A 45 -9.34 11.52 -7.80
CA ASN A 45 -8.39 11.14 -8.85
C ASN A 45 -9.03 10.36 -9.98
N ILE A 46 -10.27 9.91 -9.83
CA ILE A 46 -10.94 8.99 -10.77
C ILE A 46 -11.01 9.57 -12.20
N LYS A 47 -11.16 10.88 -12.36
CA LYS A 47 -11.19 11.53 -13.66
C LYS A 47 -9.84 11.42 -14.38
N ASP A 48 -8.75 11.70 -13.67
CA ASP A 48 -7.41 11.56 -14.23
C ASP A 48 -7.07 10.08 -14.50
N PHE A 49 -7.56 9.18 -13.66
CA PHE A 49 -7.40 7.74 -13.87
C PHE A 49 -8.13 7.24 -15.12
N HIS A 50 -9.36 7.71 -15.38
CA HIS A 50 -10.07 7.39 -16.60
C HIS A 50 -9.36 7.94 -17.83
N LEU A 51 -8.85 9.18 -17.79
CA LEU A 51 -8.05 9.74 -18.91
C LEU A 51 -6.83 8.87 -19.21
N TRP A 52 -6.18 8.33 -18.16
CA TRP A 52 -5.08 7.39 -18.30
C TRP A 52 -5.52 6.08 -18.98
N GLN A 53 -6.65 5.51 -18.54
CA GLN A 53 -7.20 4.31 -19.15
C GLN A 53 -7.57 4.54 -20.62
N ASP A 54 -8.24 5.66 -20.93
CA ASP A 54 -8.63 6.03 -22.29
C ASP A 54 -7.40 6.18 -23.20
N PHE A 55 -6.33 6.78 -22.67
CA PHE A 55 -5.06 6.87 -23.38
C PHE A 55 -4.52 5.47 -23.72
N LEU A 56 -4.48 4.54 -22.74
CA LEU A 56 -4.01 3.18 -22.99
C LEU A 56 -4.89 2.43 -23.99
N VAL A 57 -6.21 2.59 -23.91
CA VAL A 57 -7.15 2.03 -24.89
C VAL A 57 -6.84 2.58 -26.30
N SER A 58 -6.55 3.88 -26.43
CA SER A 58 -6.17 4.49 -27.72
C SER A 58 -4.87 3.93 -28.30
N LYS A 59 -4.03 3.32 -27.45
CA LYS A 59 -2.78 2.62 -27.84
C LYS A 59 -3.00 1.12 -28.11
N GLY A 60 -4.21 0.63 -27.96
CA GLY A 60 -4.56 -0.78 -28.19
C GLY A 60 -4.48 -1.69 -26.97
N TYR A 61 -4.40 -1.14 -25.75
CA TYR A 61 -4.40 -1.93 -24.54
C TYR A 61 -5.80 -2.24 -24.02
N THR A 62 -5.97 -3.45 -23.49
CA THR A 62 -7.12 -3.83 -22.67
C THR A 62 -6.71 -3.73 -21.20
N ASN A 63 -7.49 -3.01 -20.37
CA ASN A 63 -7.14 -2.67 -18.99
C ASN A 63 -7.98 -3.45 -17.99
N TYR A 64 -7.32 -4.02 -16.97
CA TYR A 64 -7.92 -4.74 -15.85
C TYR A 64 -7.48 -4.09 -14.54
N VAL A 65 -8.44 -3.73 -13.70
CA VAL A 65 -8.17 -3.00 -12.44
C VAL A 65 -8.78 -3.73 -11.26
N LYS A 66 -8.01 -3.93 -10.21
CA LYS A 66 -8.49 -4.53 -8.95
C LYS A 66 -7.72 -3.97 -7.76
N ILE A 67 -8.41 -3.81 -6.64
CA ILE A 67 -7.78 -3.54 -5.35
C ILE A 67 -7.53 -4.88 -4.66
N PHE A 68 -6.29 -5.05 -4.19
CA PHE A 68 -5.85 -6.21 -3.42
C PHE A 68 -5.46 -5.80 -2.02
N ASN A 69 -5.70 -6.69 -1.05
CA ASN A 69 -5.09 -6.60 0.25
C ASN A 69 -4.03 -7.71 0.38
N ALA A 70 -2.83 -7.36 0.80
CA ALA A 70 -1.73 -8.31 0.94
C ALA A 70 -2.08 -9.50 1.84
N LYS A 71 -2.89 -9.28 2.90
CA LYS A 71 -3.35 -10.36 3.80
C LYS A 71 -4.16 -11.44 3.08
N ASP A 72 -4.88 -11.09 2.01
CA ASP A 72 -5.70 -12.02 1.25
C ASP A 72 -4.85 -12.87 0.29
N TYR A 73 -3.53 -12.67 0.30
CA TYR A 73 -2.53 -13.37 -0.50
C TYR A 73 -1.37 -13.91 0.33
N GLY A 74 -1.65 -14.31 1.57
CA GLY A 74 -0.72 -15.00 2.45
C GLY A 74 0.36 -14.13 3.11
N VAL A 75 0.25 -12.79 3.01
CA VAL A 75 1.19 -11.85 3.64
C VAL A 75 0.57 -11.31 4.92
N ALA A 76 1.26 -11.47 6.07
CA ALA A 76 0.80 -10.99 7.39
C ALA A 76 0.84 -9.44 7.48
N GLN A 77 0.27 -8.76 6.50
CA GLN A 77 0.20 -7.31 6.42
C GLN A 77 -1.15 -6.85 5.87
N ASN A 78 -1.84 -5.98 6.61
CA ASN A 78 -3.03 -5.31 6.11
C ASN A 78 -2.63 -4.13 5.19
N ARG A 79 -2.47 -4.40 3.89
CA ARG A 79 -1.98 -3.44 2.90
C ARG A 79 -2.81 -3.48 1.62
N ASN A 80 -3.69 -2.50 1.45
CA ASN A 80 -4.46 -2.35 0.23
C ASN A 80 -3.65 -1.65 -0.86
N ARG A 81 -3.70 -2.21 -2.07
CA ARG A 81 -3.10 -1.64 -3.28
C ARG A 81 -4.02 -1.81 -4.48
N CYS A 82 -4.03 -0.78 -5.30
CA CYS A 82 -4.68 -0.82 -6.61
C CYS A 82 -3.67 -1.31 -7.64
N PHE A 83 -4.00 -2.42 -8.30
CA PHE A 83 -3.24 -2.93 -9.43
C PHE A 83 -4.03 -2.71 -10.71
N MET A 84 -3.34 -2.29 -11.76
CA MET A 84 -3.87 -2.30 -13.12
C MET A 84 -2.91 -3.07 -14.01
N VAL A 85 -3.45 -4.08 -14.67
CA VAL A 85 -2.77 -4.85 -15.72
C VAL A 85 -3.33 -4.38 -17.05
N SER A 86 -2.47 -3.93 -17.95
CA SER A 86 -2.85 -3.52 -19.29
C SER A 86 -2.12 -4.40 -20.30
N LEU A 87 -2.87 -5.07 -21.15
CA LEU A 87 -2.36 -6.03 -22.13
C LEU A 87 -2.57 -5.46 -23.52
N LEU A 88 -1.52 -5.45 -24.35
CA LEU A 88 -1.60 -4.96 -25.72
C LEU A 88 -2.38 -5.96 -26.58
N GLY A 89 -3.56 -5.56 -27.05
CA GLY A 89 -4.51 -6.41 -27.75
C GLY A 89 -5.71 -6.81 -26.91
N GLU A 90 -6.47 -7.80 -27.41
CA GLU A 90 -7.67 -8.32 -26.76
C GLU A 90 -7.33 -9.60 -26.00
N TYR A 91 -7.48 -9.58 -24.69
CA TYR A 91 -7.22 -10.71 -23.81
C TYR A 91 -8.35 -10.88 -22.80
N ASN A 92 -8.55 -12.10 -22.33
CA ASN A 92 -9.41 -12.42 -21.20
C ASN A 92 -8.52 -12.72 -19.98
N TYR A 93 -8.16 -11.66 -19.23
CA TYR A 93 -7.28 -11.77 -18.07
C TYR A 93 -8.10 -11.88 -16.78
N HIS A 94 -7.70 -12.79 -15.91
CA HIS A 94 -8.27 -12.96 -14.59
C HIS A 94 -7.19 -12.76 -13.52
N PHE A 95 -7.50 -11.95 -12.55
CA PHE A 95 -6.64 -11.80 -11.37
C PHE A 95 -6.62 -13.09 -10.55
N PRO A 96 -5.51 -13.38 -9.85
CA PRO A 96 -5.41 -14.55 -9.00
C PRO A 96 -6.46 -14.54 -7.89
N GLU A 97 -6.92 -15.73 -7.50
CA GLU A 97 -7.83 -15.89 -6.37
C GLU A 97 -7.08 -15.71 -5.04
N PRO A 98 -7.76 -15.23 -4.00
CA PRO A 98 -7.19 -15.14 -2.66
C PRO A 98 -6.70 -16.48 -2.14
N ILE A 99 -5.66 -16.44 -1.31
CA ILE A 99 -5.15 -17.61 -0.59
C ILE A 99 -5.27 -17.37 0.92
N PRO A 100 -5.51 -18.41 1.74
CA PRO A 100 -5.62 -18.26 3.18
C PRO A 100 -4.36 -17.67 3.80
N LEU A 101 -4.53 -16.79 4.79
CA LEU A 101 -3.45 -16.29 5.62
C LEU A 101 -3.19 -17.31 6.74
N GLU A 102 -2.09 -18.05 6.63
CA GLU A 102 -1.69 -19.08 7.61
C GLU A 102 -0.77 -18.53 8.71
N LYS A 103 -0.11 -17.40 8.44
CA LYS A 103 0.89 -16.81 9.33
C LYS A 103 0.44 -15.44 9.85
N CYS A 104 0.76 -15.17 11.11
CA CYS A 104 0.62 -13.83 11.70
C CYS A 104 1.98 -13.12 11.75
N ILE A 105 2.01 -11.87 12.25
CA ILE A 105 3.25 -11.10 12.34
C ILE A 105 4.28 -11.77 13.28
N ASP A 106 3.79 -12.43 14.33
CA ASP A 106 4.66 -13.08 15.33
C ASP A 106 5.48 -14.23 14.74
N ASP A 107 4.97 -14.89 13.67
CA ASP A 107 5.72 -15.94 12.96
C ASP A 107 6.96 -15.42 12.22
N TYR A 108 7.07 -14.10 12.08
CA TYR A 108 8.20 -13.43 11.44
C TYR A 108 9.09 -12.67 12.42
N CYS A 109 8.69 -12.62 13.70
CA CYS A 109 9.49 -11.98 14.72
C CYS A 109 10.62 -12.92 15.18
N GLU A 110 11.81 -12.38 15.37
CA GLU A 110 12.94 -13.08 15.95
C GLU A 110 12.77 -13.15 17.47
N ASP A 111 13.16 -14.26 18.09
CA ASP A 111 13.10 -14.43 19.56
C ASP A 111 14.06 -13.48 20.29
N SER A 112 15.15 -13.08 19.64
CA SER A 112 16.13 -12.13 20.16
C SER A 112 16.73 -11.32 19.04
N VAL A 113 16.78 -10.01 19.22
CA VAL A 113 17.38 -9.06 18.28
C VAL A 113 18.46 -8.24 18.97
N ASP A 114 19.45 -7.77 18.20
CA ASP A 114 20.51 -6.90 18.69
C ASP A 114 19.92 -5.58 19.22
N GLU A 115 20.48 -5.05 20.31
CA GLU A 115 20.00 -3.81 20.95
C GLU A 115 20.01 -2.60 19.99
N SER A 116 20.83 -2.61 18.96
CA SER A 116 20.89 -1.54 17.96
C SER A 116 19.60 -1.38 17.17
N TYR A 117 18.73 -2.39 17.12
CA TYR A 117 17.42 -2.33 16.46
C TYR A 117 16.33 -1.69 17.32
N TYR A 118 16.57 -1.53 18.63
CA TYR A 118 15.61 -0.86 19.51
C TYR A 118 15.72 0.66 19.40
N ILE A 119 14.57 1.32 19.29
CA ILE A 119 14.51 2.79 19.30
C ILE A 119 14.63 3.27 20.74
N ASN A 120 15.86 3.60 21.15
CA ASN A 120 16.18 3.97 22.52
C ASN A 120 16.46 5.47 22.70
N THR A 121 15.74 6.32 21.98
CA THR A 121 15.86 7.77 22.09
C THR A 121 15.00 8.29 23.24
N GLU A 122 15.45 9.33 23.94
CA GLU A 122 14.68 10.00 25.00
C GLU A 122 13.28 10.41 24.52
N LYS A 123 13.17 10.90 23.29
CA LYS A 123 11.88 11.26 22.68
C LYS A 123 10.93 10.06 22.56
N ALA A 124 11.43 8.90 22.13
CA ALA A 124 10.63 7.69 22.01
C ALA A 124 10.19 7.17 23.36
N GLN A 125 11.10 7.17 24.36
CA GLN A 125 10.78 6.78 25.73
C GLN A 125 9.72 7.68 26.35
N ASN A 126 9.83 8.98 26.20
CA ASN A 126 8.82 9.93 26.70
C ASN A 126 7.47 9.72 26.02
N MET A 127 7.44 9.49 24.71
CA MET A 127 6.20 9.22 23.98
C MET A 127 5.51 7.92 24.47
N ILE A 128 6.28 6.84 24.72
CA ILE A 128 5.74 5.59 25.27
C ILE A 128 5.23 5.81 26.70
N LYS A 129 5.98 6.55 27.53
CA LYS A 129 5.57 6.88 28.91
C LYS A 129 4.27 7.64 28.94
N GLU A 130 4.12 8.69 28.13
CA GLU A 130 2.89 9.46 27.99
C GLU A 130 1.73 8.57 27.50
N ALA A 131 1.99 7.67 26.55
CA ALA A 131 0.99 6.77 26.02
C ALA A 131 0.50 5.73 27.05
N ILE A 132 1.36 5.32 27.97
CA ILE A 132 0.99 4.45 29.12
C ILE A 132 0.19 5.25 30.15
N GLU A 133 0.67 6.46 30.53
CA GLU A 133 0.03 7.31 31.53
C GLU A 133 -1.40 7.72 31.13
N ASP A 134 -1.63 7.96 29.86
CA ASP A 134 -2.97 8.34 29.34
C ASP A 134 -3.84 7.14 28.93
N GLY A 135 -3.34 5.90 29.08
CA GLY A 135 -4.07 4.66 28.86
C GLY A 135 -4.25 4.31 27.38
N ARG A 136 -3.43 4.86 26.47
CA ARG A 136 -3.40 4.46 25.05
C ARG A 136 -2.65 3.14 24.85
N ILE A 137 -1.72 2.84 25.74
CA ILE A 137 -0.92 1.61 25.72
C ILE A 137 -0.98 0.96 27.09
N GLU A 138 -1.19 -0.35 27.12
CA GLU A 138 -1.12 -1.17 28.30
C GLU A 138 0.17 -1.99 28.30
N VAL A 139 0.78 -2.10 29.46
CA VAL A 139 2.00 -2.88 29.68
C VAL A 139 1.60 -4.25 30.25
N ASN A 140 1.80 -5.31 29.49
CA ASN A 140 1.61 -6.67 29.96
C ASN A 140 2.95 -7.33 30.20
N LYS A 141 3.07 -8.02 31.33
CA LYS A 141 4.21 -8.90 31.60
C LYS A 141 3.88 -10.29 31.09
N THR A 142 4.69 -10.77 30.17
CA THR A 142 4.58 -12.12 29.61
C THR A 142 5.83 -12.92 29.98
N ASP A 143 5.79 -14.22 29.74
CA ASP A 143 6.97 -15.10 29.95
C ASP A 143 8.15 -14.74 29.03
N ARG A 144 7.85 -14.00 27.92
CA ARG A 144 8.85 -13.49 26.97
C ARG A 144 9.36 -12.08 27.32
N GLY A 145 8.86 -11.46 28.42
CA GLY A 145 9.23 -10.12 28.84
C GLY A 145 8.06 -9.15 28.93
N ILE A 146 8.27 -7.90 28.52
CA ILE A 146 7.27 -6.83 28.53
C ILE A 146 6.68 -6.68 27.13
N GLU A 147 5.38 -6.83 27.03
CA GLU A 147 4.62 -6.60 25.82
C GLU A 147 3.77 -5.34 25.96
N LEU A 148 3.78 -4.48 24.92
CA LEU A 148 2.93 -3.29 24.87
C LEU A 148 1.70 -3.60 24.01
N LYS A 149 0.51 -3.45 24.59
CA LYS A 149 -0.76 -3.62 23.89
C LYS A 149 -1.49 -2.28 23.74
N THR A 150 -2.39 -2.21 22.78
CA THR A 150 -3.32 -1.09 22.65
C THR A 150 -4.20 -1.02 23.86
N GLY A 151 -4.16 0.07 24.62
CA GLY A 151 -5.00 0.30 25.78
C GLY A 151 -6.45 0.68 25.42
N GLU A 152 -7.35 0.64 26.42
CA GLU A 152 -8.78 0.95 26.23
C GLU A 152 -9.03 2.37 25.69
N LYS A 153 -8.16 3.31 25.96
CA LYS A 153 -8.24 4.71 25.49
C LYS A 153 -7.61 4.95 24.13
N TYR A 154 -7.23 3.91 23.40
CA TYR A 154 -6.70 4.07 22.05
C TYR A 154 -7.80 4.46 21.08
N PHE A 155 -7.88 5.75 20.78
CA PHE A 155 -8.74 6.30 19.72
C PHE A 155 -8.01 6.40 18.38
N GLY A 156 -7.17 5.43 18.05
CA GLY A 156 -6.62 5.33 16.72
C GLY A 156 -7.78 5.19 15.75
N GLN A 157 -7.90 6.10 14.79
CA GLN A 157 -8.81 5.87 13.67
C GLN A 157 -8.42 4.53 13.07
N GLY A 158 -9.25 3.52 13.29
CA GLY A 158 -9.03 2.09 13.05
C GLY A 158 -8.72 1.73 11.61
N LYS A 159 -7.60 2.19 11.17
CA LYS A 159 -6.94 1.75 9.94
C LYS A 159 -5.70 1.05 10.44
N GLY A 160 -5.89 -0.25 10.66
CA GLY A 160 -4.90 -1.14 11.21
C GLY A 160 -3.51 -0.91 10.65
N PHE A 161 -2.58 -1.06 11.55
CA PHE A 161 -1.20 -1.27 11.19
C PHE A 161 -1.08 -2.56 10.38
#